data_5d6c62179843b779a629a2dd24886d7c
#
_entry.id   5d6c62179843b779a629a2dd24886d7c
#
_cell.length_a   1.000
_cell.length_b   1.000
_cell.length_c   1.000
_cell.angle_alpha   90.00
_cell.angle_beta   90.00
_cell.angle_gamma   90.00
#
_symmetry.space_group_name_H-M   'P 1'
#
loop_
_entity.id
_entity.type
_entity.pdbx_description
1 polymer ?
#
loop_
_entity_poly.entity_id
_entity_poly.type
_entity_poly.pdbx_seq_one_letter_code
_entity_poly.pdbx_strand_id
1 'polypeptide(L)'
;CNTGDIHVNGLEGPYTMVLIDGMPIVSGLATVYGLTGIPQAMIDRIEVVKGPASTLYGSEAVGGLINVITKNPDLAPVVAADVFGTTWGELNADIGIKSRLGKNIQALSGVNAFWYDRPIDNNGDGFTDLTLQKRLSLFHKFQVRRNQGRMMSLAGRFITEDRWGGQMNWTEANRGGEEIYGESIRTNRWEAFGSYELPV
;
A
#
# COMPACT_ATOMS: atom_id res chain seq x y z
N CYS A 1 8.92 12.54 10.85
CA CYS A 1 8.01 11.38 10.68
C CYS A 1 8.80 10.19 10.12
N ASN A 2 8.58 9.02 10.66
CA ASN A 2 9.16 7.79 10.09
C ASN A 2 8.46 7.49 8.76
N THR A 3 9.11 7.81 7.65
CA THR A 3 8.51 7.75 6.31
C THR A 3 8.52 6.34 5.71
N GLY A 4 9.25 5.39 6.30
CA GLY A 4 9.34 4.03 5.76
C GLY A 4 9.93 3.98 4.35
N ASP A 5 10.86 4.87 4.04
CA ASP A 5 11.50 4.96 2.74
C ASP A 5 12.19 3.66 2.35
N ILE A 6 11.96 3.26 1.12
CA ILE A 6 12.55 2.04 0.57
C ILE A 6 13.89 2.40 -0.06
N HIS A 7 14.96 1.72 0.39
CA HIS A 7 16.29 1.86 -0.20
C HIS A 7 16.68 0.58 -0.93
N VAL A 8 16.99 0.69 -2.21
CA VAL A 8 17.49 -0.42 -3.03
C VAL A 8 18.87 -0.06 -3.56
N ASN A 9 19.86 -0.94 -3.32
CA ASN A 9 21.26 -0.73 -3.70
C ASN A 9 21.90 0.59 -3.19
N GLY A 10 21.46 1.06 -2.01
CA GLY A 10 21.94 2.32 -1.44
C GLY A 10 21.35 3.58 -2.07
N LEU A 11 20.41 3.45 -3.00
CA LEU A 11 19.66 4.57 -3.59
C LEU A 11 18.36 4.79 -2.81
N GLU A 12 17.99 6.06 -2.65
CA GLU A 12 16.78 6.48 -1.96
C GLU A 12 15.50 6.12 -2.72
N GLY A 13 14.37 6.17 -2.02
CA GLY A 13 13.04 5.83 -2.50
C GLY A 13 12.68 6.34 -3.89
N PRO A 14 12.92 7.61 -4.26
CA PRO A 14 12.59 8.16 -5.57
C PRO A 14 13.23 7.43 -6.78
N TYR A 15 14.26 6.63 -6.54
CA TYR A 15 14.95 5.83 -7.56
C TYR A 15 14.51 4.36 -7.60
N THR A 16 13.51 4.00 -6.77
CA THR A 16 12.94 2.66 -6.72
C THR A 16 11.50 2.70 -7.17
N MET A 17 11.21 2.14 -8.35
CA MET A 17 9.85 2.11 -8.87
C MET A 17 8.99 1.07 -8.15
N VAL A 18 7.77 1.44 -7.79
CA VAL A 18 6.77 0.54 -7.24
C VAL A 18 5.70 0.25 -8.29
N LEU A 19 5.42 -1.04 -8.48
CA LEU A 19 4.38 -1.50 -9.41
C LEU A 19 3.35 -2.37 -8.67
N ILE A 20 2.13 -2.38 -9.17
CA ILE A 20 1.11 -3.37 -8.83
C ILE A 20 0.70 -4.08 -10.12
N ASP A 21 0.84 -5.41 -10.15
CA ASP A 21 0.56 -6.23 -11.34
C ASP A 21 1.28 -5.73 -12.62
N GLY A 22 2.52 -5.25 -12.47
CA GLY A 22 3.33 -4.71 -13.57
C GLY A 22 3.01 -3.27 -13.96
N MET A 23 2.04 -2.62 -13.32
CA MET A 23 1.66 -1.24 -13.62
C MET A 23 2.26 -0.26 -12.61
N PRO A 24 2.97 0.78 -13.09
CA PRO A 24 3.59 1.77 -12.21
C PRO A 24 2.59 2.54 -11.38
N ILE A 25 2.88 2.70 -10.09
CA ILE A 25 2.17 3.63 -9.24
C ILE A 25 2.82 5.00 -9.41
N VAL A 26 2.14 5.87 -10.13
CA VAL A 26 2.67 7.20 -10.48
C VAL A 26 2.28 8.21 -9.41
N SER A 27 3.21 8.58 -8.53
CA SER A 27 3.14 9.82 -7.75
C SER A 27 4.46 10.04 -7.02
N GLY A 28 4.80 11.30 -6.70
CA GLY A 28 5.95 11.64 -5.87
C GLY A 28 5.93 11.02 -4.46
N LEU A 29 4.77 10.52 -4.03
CA LEU A 29 4.58 9.78 -2.77
C LEU A 29 4.48 8.27 -2.97
N ALA A 30 4.65 7.75 -4.20
CA ALA A 30 4.53 6.32 -4.49
C ALA A 30 5.58 5.49 -3.77
N THR A 31 6.77 6.01 -3.62
CA THR A 31 7.89 5.33 -2.94
C THR A 31 7.68 5.22 -1.45
N VAL A 32 7.02 6.22 -0.83
CA VAL A 32 6.75 6.26 0.61
C VAL A 32 5.49 5.49 0.96
N TYR A 33 4.44 5.62 0.15
CA TYR A 33 3.10 5.09 0.46
C TYR A 33 2.58 4.07 -0.54
N GLY A 34 3.33 3.78 -1.61
CA GLY A 34 2.89 2.90 -2.69
C GLY A 34 2.63 1.46 -2.25
N LEU A 35 3.45 0.94 -1.34
CA LEU A 35 3.32 -0.40 -0.79
C LEU A 35 2.33 -0.49 0.38
N THR A 36 2.10 0.63 1.08
CA THR A 36 1.18 0.64 2.22
C THR A 36 -0.26 0.56 1.75
N GLY A 37 -1.09 -0.15 2.51
CA GLY A 37 -2.52 -0.25 2.25
C GLY A 37 -2.89 -1.19 1.09
N ILE A 38 -1.99 -2.04 0.61
CA ILE A 38 -2.39 -3.21 -0.19
C ILE A 38 -2.75 -4.31 0.81
N PRO A 39 -4.03 -4.77 0.86
CA PRO A 39 -4.41 -5.81 1.78
C PRO A 39 -3.57 -7.08 1.56
N GLN A 40 -2.95 -7.61 2.62
CA GLN A 40 -2.10 -8.81 2.52
C GLN A 40 -2.88 -10.00 1.96
N ALA A 41 -4.15 -10.10 2.30
CA ALA A 41 -5.06 -11.10 1.76
C ALA A 41 -5.14 -11.11 0.22
N MET A 42 -4.79 -10.00 -0.43
CA MET A 42 -4.78 -9.82 -1.90
C MET A 42 -3.43 -10.13 -2.54
N ILE A 43 -2.34 -10.17 -1.78
CA ILE A 43 -0.98 -10.33 -2.31
C ILE A 43 -0.70 -11.82 -2.54
N ASP A 44 -0.23 -12.14 -3.74
CA ASP A 44 0.33 -13.46 -4.08
C ASP A 44 1.81 -13.51 -3.76
N ARG A 45 2.58 -12.55 -4.30
CA ARG A 45 4.02 -12.43 -4.08
C ARG A 45 4.51 -11.02 -4.33
N ILE A 46 5.73 -10.75 -3.88
CA ILE A 46 6.45 -9.50 -4.16
C ILE A 46 7.72 -9.86 -4.94
N GLU A 47 7.88 -9.25 -6.09
CA GLU A 47 9.06 -9.39 -6.95
C GLU A 47 9.95 -8.16 -6.78
N VAL A 48 11.22 -8.37 -6.47
CA VAL A 48 12.20 -7.31 -6.32
C VAL A 48 13.29 -7.47 -7.37
N VAL A 49 13.43 -6.50 -8.25
CA VAL A 49 14.51 -6.43 -9.22
C VAL A 49 15.51 -5.39 -8.74
N LYS A 50 16.74 -5.84 -8.48
CA LYS A 50 17.86 -4.99 -8.07
C LYS A 50 18.67 -4.58 -9.29
N GLY A 51 18.98 -3.28 -9.38
CA GLY A 51 19.73 -2.72 -10.49
C GLY A 51 18.85 -1.98 -11.49
N PRO A 52 19.45 -1.34 -12.51
CA PRO A 52 18.76 -0.43 -13.39
C PRO A 52 17.72 -1.14 -14.25
N ALA A 53 16.46 -0.82 -14.05
CA ALA A 53 15.33 -1.19 -14.90
C ALA A 53 14.83 0.00 -15.73
N SER A 54 15.65 1.05 -15.84
CA SER A 54 15.32 2.32 -16.48
C SER A 54 15.01 2.23 -17.97
N THR A 55 15.50 1.19 -18.64
CA THR A 55 15.21 0.96 -20.07
C THR A 55 13.73 0.66 -20.34
N LEU A 56 13.03 0.08 -19.37
CA LEU A 56 11.61 -0.27 -19.48
C LEU A 56 10.71 0.71 -18.73
N TYR A 57 11.19 1.25 -17.61
CA TYR A 57 10.35 1.98 -16.66
C TYR A 57 10.79 3.44 -16.43
N GLY A 58 11.85 3.91 -17.12
CA GLY A 58 12.33 5.29 -17.01
C GLY A 58 13.23 5.56 -15.81
N SER A 59 13.50 6.85 -15.56
CA SER A 59 14.48 7.31 -14.57
C SER A 59 14.14 6.96 -13.12
N GLU A 60 12.88 6.69 -12.80
CA GLU A 60 12.46 6.32 -11.46
C GLU A 60 12.85 4.87 -11.08
N ALA A 61 13.31 4.06 -12.04
CA ALA A 61 13.73 2.67 -11.84
C ALA A 61 15.25 2.47 -11.93
N VAL A 62 16.06 3.48 -11.61
CA VAL A 62 17.53 3.38 -11.66
C VAL A 62 18.07 2.48 -10.55
N GLY A 63 17.49 2.54 -9.36
CA GLY A 63 17.87 1.70 -8.22
C GLY A 63 17.31 0.28 -8.29
N GLY A 64 16.20 0.13 -8.98
CA GLY A 64 15.45 -1.11 -9.12
C GLY A 64 13.94 -0.91 -9.11
N LEU A 65 13.21 -2.02 -9.02
CA LEU A 65 11.77 -1.99 -8.90
C LEU A 65 11.24 -3.02 -7.91
N ILE A 66 10.09 -2.72 -7.33
CA ILE A 66 9.31 -3.61 -6.48
C ILE A 66 7.95 -3.78 -7.13
N ASN A 67 7.60 -5.01 -7.49
CA ASN A 67 6.33 -5.33 -8.13
C ASN A 67 5.49 -6.21 -7.19
N VAL A 68 4.37 -5.69 -6.74
CA VAL A 68 3.41 -6.44 -5.93
C VAL A 68 2.44 -7.15 -6.88
N ILE A 69 2.52 -8.46 -6.91
CA ILE A 69 1.61 -9.29 -7.70
C ILE A 69 0.42 -9.66 -6.84
N THR A 70 -0.77 -9.29 -7.30
CA THR A 70 -2.01 -9.66 -6.63
C THR A 70 -2.44 -11.06 -7.01
N LYS A 71 -3.16 -11.74 -6.10
CA LYS A 71 -3.67 -13.10 -6.33
C LYS A 71 -4.48 -13.20 -7.61
N ASN A 72 -4.33 -14.32 -8.28
CA ASN A 72 -5.25 -14.68 -9.36
C ASN A 72 -6.62 -15.06 -8.74
N PRO A 73 -7.72 -14.41 -9.16
CA PRO A 73 -9.04 -14.72 -8.65
C PRO A 73 -9.44 -16.20 -8.83
N ASP A 74 -8.93 -16.88 -9.86
CA ASP A 74 -9.22 -18.32 -10.06
C ASP A 74 -8.70 -19.17 -8.91
N LEU A 75 -7.53 -18.83 -8.38
CA LEU A 75 -6.81 -19.61 -7.36
C LEU A 75 -7.00 -19.07 -5.93
N ALA A 76 -7.51 -17.86 -5.79
CA ALA A 76 -7.72 -17.24 -4.49
C ALA A 76 -8.79 -17.97 -3.67
N PRO A 77 -8.66 -18.05 -2.33
CA PRO A 77 -9.72 -18.52 -1.46
C PRO A 77 -10.95 -17.61 -1.56
N VAL A 78 -12.12 -18.15 -1.24
CA VAL A 78 -13.38 -17.37 -1.25
C VAL A 78 -13.31 -16.23 -0.23
N VAL A 79 -12.77 -16.53 0.95
CA VAL A 79 -12.51 -15.56 2.01
C VAL A 79 -11.12 -15.83 2.58
N ALA A 80 -10.36 -14.78 2.80
CA ALA A 80 -9.10 -14.79 3.53
C ALA A 80 -9.17 -13.67 4.56
N ALA A 81 -8.76 -13.95 5.78
CA ALA A 81 -8.67 -12.94 6.84
C ALA A 81 -7.38 -13.14 7.61
N ASP A 82 -6.76 -12.04 7.99
CA ASP A 82 -5.57 -12.00 8.82
C ASP A 82 -5.71 -10.89 9.84
N VAL A 83 -5.35 -11.16 11.09
CA VAL A 83 -5.35 -10.18 12.17
C VAL A 83 -4.06 -10.34 12.95
N PHE A 84 -3.35 -9.27 13.11
CA PHE A 84 -2.08 -9.25 13.79
C PHE A 84 -2.02 -8.04 14.75
N GLY A 85 -1.44 -8.25 15.90
CA GLY A 85 -1.22 -7.21 16.90
C GLY A 85 0.14 -7.34 17.56
N THR A 86 0.69 -6.23 18.04
CA THR A 86 1.96 -6.18 18.76
C THR A 86 1.77 -5.77 20.21
N THR A 87 2.77 -6.06 21.05
CA THR A 87 2.81 -5.60 22.44
C THR A 87 2.93 -4.07 22.56
N TRP A 88 3.32 -3.42 21.50
CA TRP A 88 3.39 -1.95 21.39
C TRP A 88 1.99 -1.32 21.23
N GLY A 89 0.97 -2.12 20.91
CA GLY A 89 -0.39 -1.65 20.72
C GLY A 89 -0.79 -1.42 19.27
N GLU A 90 0.01 -1.91 18.31
CA GLU A 90 -0.39 -1.94 16.90
C GLU A 90 -1.44 -3.03 16.67
N LEU A 91 -2.41 -2.71 15.83
CA LEU A 91 -3.41 -3.65 15.34
C LEU A 91 -3.51 -3.52 13.82
N ASN A 92 -3.35 -4.63 13.12
CA ASN A 92 -3.59 -4.72 11.70
C ASN A 92 -4.62 -5.81 11.41
N ALA A 93 -5.59 -5.51 10.57
CA ALA A 93 -6.60 -6.46 10.13
C ALA A 93 -6.75 -6.40 8.61
N ASP A 94 -6.75 -7.56 7.97
CA ASP A 94 -6.92 -7.74 6.54
C ASP A 94 -8.08 -8.70 6.26
N ILE A 95 -8.92 -8.34 5.30
CA ILE A 95 -9.97 -9.23 4.78
C ILE A 95 -9.91 -9.19 3.27
N GLY A 96 -9.88 -10.36 2.64
CA GLY A 96 -9.98 -10.54 1.21
C GLY A 96 -11.17 -11.44 0.87
N ILE A 97 -11.95 -11.05 -0.14
CA ILE A 97 -13.12 -11.78 -0.60
C ILE A 97 -13.03 -11.96 -2.12
N LYS A 98 -13.19 -13.21 -2.55
CA LYS A 98 -13.39 -13.54 -3.96
C LYS A 98 -14.86 -13.60 -4.28
N SER A 99 -15.26 -13.00 -5.40
CA SER A 99 -16.61 -13.12 -5.93
C SER A 99 -16.59 -13.46 -7.42
N ARG A 100 -17.65 -14.12 -7.89
CA ARG A 100 -17.86 -14.46 -9.29
C ARG A 100 -19.10 -13.74 -9.79
N LEU A 101 -18.93 -12.84 -10.75
CA LEU A 101 -19.99 -12.01 -11.32
C LEU A 101 -20.53 -12.56 -12.66
N GLY A 102 -20.30 -13.84 -12.91
CA GLY A 102 -20.73 -14.50 -14.14
C GLY A 102 -19.78 -15.60 -14.57
N LYS A 103 -19.92 -16.12 -15.80
CA LYS A 103 -19.07 -17.21 -16.30
C LYS A 103 -17.62 -16.75 -16.54
N ASN A 104 -17.43 -15.50 -16.93
CA ASN A 104 -16.15 -14.97 -17.40
C ASN A 104 -15.61 -13.81 -16.55
N ILE A 105 -16.33 -13.37 -15.49
CA ILE A 105 -15.95 -12.24 -14.66
C ILE A 105 -15.75 -12.71 -13.23
N GLN A 106 -14.56 -12.48 -12.72
CA GLN A 106 -14.22 -12.70 -11.31
C GLN A 106 -13.73 -11.41 -10.69
N ALA A 107 -13.93 -11.27 -9.39
CA ALA A 107 -13.47 -10.12 -8.65
C ALA A 107 -12.79 -10.56 -7.34
N LEU A 108 -11.80 -9.77 -6.95
CA LEU A 108 -11.21 -9.78 -5.63
C LEU A 108 -11.44 -8.44 -4.97
N SER A 109 -11.97 -8.46 -3.77
CA SER A 109 -12.14 -7.28 -2.92
C SER A 109 -11.34 -7.45 -1.66
N GLY A 110 -10.59 -6.45 -1.25
CA GLY A 110 -9.80 -6.49 -0.04
C GLY A 110 -9.97 -5.21 0.77
N VAL A 111 -9.90 -5.38 2.08
CA VAL A 111 -9.90 -4.30 3.07
C VAL A 111 -8.71 -4.50 3.98
N ASN A 112 -7.94 -3.45 4.24
CA ASN A 112 -6.93 -3.41 5.29
C ASN A 112 -7.26 -2.27 6.24
N ALA A 113 -7.23 -2.54 7.53
CA ALA A 113 -7.32 -1.55 8.59
C ALA A 113 -6.08 -1.65 9.48
N PHE A 114 -5.41 -0.54 9.69
CA PHE A 114 -4.27 -0.43 10.59
C PHE A 114 -4.54 0.65 11.63
N TRP A 115 -4.25 0.33 12.88
CA TRP A 115 -4.46 1.21 14.01
C TRP A 115 -3.28 1.18 14.96
N TYR A 116 -2.68 2.33 15.22
CA TYR A 116 -1.70 2.54 16.25
C TYR A 116 -1.81 3.98 16.77
N ASP A 117 -2.32 4.15 17.98
CA ASP A 117 -2.56 5.47 18.58
C ASP A 117 -2.04 5.60 20.03
N ARG A 118 -1.15 4.67 20.43
CA ARG A 118 -0.53 4.69 21.75
C ARG A 118 0.84 5.39 21.67
N PRO A 119 0.97 6.65 22.14
CA PRO A 119 2.25 7.32 22.19
C PRO A 119 3.18 6.62 23.19
N ILE A 120 4.42 6.40 22.80
CA ILE A 120 5.46 5.77 23.60
C ILE A 120 6.69 6.66 23.53
N ASP A 121 7.31 6.89 24.71
CA ASP A 121 8.57 7.59 24.90
C ASP A 121 9.43 6.75 25.85
N ASN A 122 10.33 5.94 25.31
CA ASN A 122 11.20 5.06 26.08
C ASN A 122 12.52 5.74 26.49
N ASN A 123 12.92 6.78 25.77
CA ASN A 123 14.16 7.49 26.00
C ASN A 123 13.97 8.70 26.95
N GLY A 124 12.72 9.09 27.23
CA GLY A 124 12.37 10.16 28.16
C GLY A 124 12.64 11.56 27.62
N ASP A 125 12.65 11.75 26.30
CA ASP A 125 12.90 13.06 25.68
C ASP A 125 11.64 13.90 25.49
N GLY A 126 10.47 13.36 25.83
CA GLY A 126 9.16 14.02 25.72
C GLY A 126 8.54 13.96 24.33
N PHE A 127 9.11 13.15 23.42
CA PHE A 127 8.61 12.94 22.06
C PHE A 127 8.19 11.49 21.83
N THR A 128 7.32 11.28 20.87
CA THR A 128 6.91 9.93 20.47
C THR A 128 8.02 9.21 19.72
N ASP A 129 8.45 8.03 20.20
CA ASP A 129 9.47 7.20 19.55
C ASP A 129 8.99 6.67 18.20
N LEU A 130 7.71 6.39 18.06
CA LEU A 130 7.08 5.85 16.86
C LEU A 130 5.98 6.77 16.36
N THR A 131 5.85 6.86 15.06
CA THR A 131 4.76 7.59 14.41
C THR A 131 3.44 6.88 14.64
N LEU A 132 2.47 7.60 15.20
CA LEU A 132 1.10 7.13 15.37
C LEU A 132 0.40 7.13 14.02
N GLN A 133 -0.50 6.15 13.80
CA GLN A 133 -1.10 5.96 12.47
C GLN A 133 -2.46 5.28 12.54
N LYS A 134 -3.40 5.84 11.79
CA LYS A 134 -4.68 5.19 11.48
C LYS A 134 -4.83 5.11 9.97
N ARG A 135 -5.08 3.93 9.44
CA ARG A 135 -5.21 3.72 8.00
C ARG A 135 -6.37 2.78 7.70
N LEU A 136 -7.13 3.14 6.67
CA LEU A 136 -8.09 2.25 6.02
C LEU A 136 -7.78 2.20 4.54
N SER A 137 -7.67 1.02 3.99
CA SER A 137 -7.47 0.80 2.56
C SER A 137 -8.51 -0.15 2.01
N LEU A 138 -9.04 0.20 0.86
CA LEU A 138 -9.93 -0.63 0.06
C LEU A 138 -9.25 -0.94 -1.26
N PHE A 139 -9.26 -2.21 -1.66
CA PHE A 139 -8.74 -2.66 -2.95
C PHE A 139 -9.78 -3.51 -3.66
N HIS A 140 -10.02 -3.23 -4.92
CA HIS A 140 -10.93 -4.02 -5.73
C HIS A 140 -10.34 -4.28 -7.11
N LYS A 141 -10.38 -5.55 -7.56
CA LYS A 141 -9.85 -5.98 -8.86
C LYS A 141 -10.88 -6.84 -9.56
N PHE A 142 -11.23 -6.45 -10.77
CA PHE A 142 -11.97 -7.27 -11.72
C PHE A 142 -11.02 -7.97 -12.68
N GLN A 143 -11.30 -9.21 -12.98
CA GLN A 143 -10.64 -9.97 -14.02
C GLN A 143 -11.68 -10.57 -14.96
N VAL A 144 -11.54 -10.26 -16.23
CA VAL A 144 -12.47 -10.70 -17.28
C VAL A 144 -11.73 -11.63 -18.24
N ARG A 145 -12.18 -12.88 -18.33
CA ARG A 145 -11.68 -13.84 -19.34
C ARG A 145 -12.44 -13.57 -20.64
N ARG A 146 -11.69 -13.24 -21.67
CA ARG A 146 -12.21 -12.95 -23.01
C ARG A 146 -12.04 -14.16 -23.94
N ASN A 147 -12.58 -14.04 -25.14
CA ASN A 147 -12.42 -15.09 -26.17
C ASN A 147 -10.93 -15.38 -26.44
N GLN A 148 -10.63 -16.64 -26.76
CA GLN A 148 -9.27 -17.13 -27.02
C GLN A 148 -8.34 -17.08 -25.79
N GLY A 149 -8.89 -17.10 -24.57
CA GLY A 149 -8.12 -17.13 -23.34
C GLY A 149 -7.49 -15.81 -22.91
N ARG A 150 -7.73 -14.70 -23.65
CA ARG A 150 -7.19 -13.38 -23.34
C ARG A 150 -7.79 -12.83 -22.07
N MET A 151 -6.99 -12.05 -21.36
CA MET A 151 -7.37 -11.48 -20.08
C MET A 151 -7.50 -9.95 -20.20
N MET A 152 -8.42 -9.42 -19.43
CA MET A 152 -8.52 -8.01 -19.12
C MET A 152 -8.61 -7.87 -17.61
N SER A 153 -7.87 -6.98 -17.01
CA SER A 153 -8.00 -6.64 -15.59
C SER A 153 -8.24 -5.14 -15.41
N LEU A 154 -9.06 -4.82 -14.43
CA LEU A 154 -9.29 -3.46 -13.97
C LEU A 154 -9.25 -3.49 -12.45
N ALA A 155 -8.46 -2.61 -11.85
CA ALA A 155 -8.36 -2.50 -10.40
C ALA A 155 -8.52 -1.06 -9.94
N GLY A 156 -9.04 -0.90 -8.74
CA GLY A 156 -9.12 0.36 -8.04
C GLY A 156 -8.67 0.21 -6.60
N ARG A 157 -8.03 1.24 -6.08
CA ARG A 157 -7.59 1.33 -4.68
C ARG A 157 -7.99 2.68 -4.11
N PHE A 158 -8.48 2.64 -2.88
CA PHE A 158 -8.70 3.82 -2.05
C PHE A 158 -7.93 3.66 -0.74
N ILE A 159 -7.22 4.70 -0.33
CA ILE A 159 -6.50 4.74 0.94
C ILE A 159 -6.84 6.05 1.63
N THR A 160 -7.23 5.94 2.90
CA THR A 160 -7.25 7.07 3.82
C THR A 160 -6.30 6.76 4.97
N GLU A 161 -5.42 7.69 5.27
CA GLU A 161 -4.41 7.55 6.31
C GLU A 161 -4.26 8.86 7.06
N ASP A 162 -4.23 8.77 8.37
CA ASP A 162 -3.81 9.84 9.26
C ASP A 162 -2.60 9.37 10.05
N ARG A 163 -1.51 10.12 9.95
CA ARG A 163 -0.22 9.81 10.56
C ARG A 163 0.28 11.03 11.29
N TRP A 164 0.73 10.83 12.52
CA TRP A 164 1.23 11.94 13.35
C TRP A 164 2.29 11.47 14.34
N GLY A 165 3.09 12.40 14.80
CA GLY A 165 4.09 12.22 15.86
C GLY A 165 4.59 13.58 16.33
N GLY A 166 5.20 13.65 17.50
CA GLY A 166 5.72 14.87 18.08
C GLY A 166 5.82 14.78 19.60
N GLN A 167 5.60 15.88 20.27
CA GLN A 167 5.57 15.91 21.73
C GLN A 167 4.48 14.96 22.27
N MET A 168 4.73 14.31 23.41
CA MET A 168 3.83 13.32 24.01
C MET A 168 2.41 13.83 24.30
N ASN A 169 2.25 15.13 24.51
CA ASN A 169 0.97 15.80 24.74
C ASN A 169 0.31 16.32 23.45
N TRP A 170 0.89 16.07 22.27
CA TRP A 170 0.28 16.47 21.00
C TRP A 170 -0.98 15.63 20.72
N THR A 171 -2.02 16.31 20.28
CA THR A 171 -3.31 15.72 19.89
C THR A 171 -3.76 16.29 18.54
N GLU A 172 -4.77 15.69 17.92
CA GLU A 172 -5.33 16.18 16.66
C GLU A 172 -5.82 17.64 16.74
N ALA A 173 -6.21 18.12 17.93
CA ALA A 173 -6.61 19.50 18.17
C ALA A 173 -5.45 20.50 18.02
N ASN A 174 -4.21 20.05 18.18
CA ASN A 174 -3.01 20.88 18.04
C ASN A 174 -2.54 21.00 16.59
N ARG A 175 -3.22 20.35 15.65
CA ARG A 175 -2.85 20.36 14.23
C ARG A 175 -2.92 21.78 13.65
N GLY A 176 -1.78 22.28 13.15
CA GLY A 176 -1.64 23.64 12.64
C GLY A 176 -1.49 24.72 13.71
N GLY A 177 -1.39 24.33 15.00
CA GLY A 177 -1.04 25.21 16.10
C GLY A 177 0.47 25.38 16.26
N GLU A 178 0.88 26.36 17.05
CA GLU A 178 2.29 26.72 17.29
C GLU A 178 2.78 26.37 18.72
N GLU A 179 1.87 26.00 19.62
CA GLU A 179 2.21 25.81 21.05
C GLU A 179 2.84 24.45 21.35
N ILE A 180 2.38 23.39 20.67
CA ILE A 180 2.84 22.01 20.88
C ILE A 180 3.37 21.46 19.56
N TYR A 181 4.66 21.12 19.55
CA TYR A 181 5.28 20.61 18.33
C TYR A 181 4.77 19.22 17.97
N GLY A 182 4.36 19.08 16.72
CA GLY A 182 4.01 17.81 16.12
C GLY A 182 3.89 17.90 14.62
N GLU A 183 4.22 16.81 13.98
CA GLU A 183 4.08 16.64 12.53
C GLU A 183 2.92 15.71 12.24
N SER A 184 2.10 16.07 11.27
CA SER A 184 0.99 15.23 10.88
C SER A 184 0.77 15.26 9.37
N ILE A 185 0.46 14.10 8.81
CA ILE A 185 0.16 13.93 7.39
C ILE A 185 -1.17 13.21 7.29
N ARG A 186 -2.13 13.84 6.60
CA ARG A 186 -3.41 13.21 6.26
C ARG A 186 -3.45 12.96 4.75
N THR A 187 -3.63 11.71 4.38
CA THR A 187 -3.64 11.28 2.98
C THR A 187 -5.01 10.70 2.63
N ASN A 188 -5.57 11.15 1.51
CA ASN A 188 -6.69 10.51 0.85
C ASN A 188 -6.30 10.27 -0.60
N ARG A 189 -6.25 9.00 -1.02
CA ARG A 189 -5.72 8.63 -2.33
C ARG A 189 -6.65 7.66 -3.04
N TRP A 190 -6.90 7.96 -4.32
CA TRP A 190 -7.65 7.11 -5.23
C TRP A 190 -6.75 6.72 -6.38
N GLU A 191 -6.76 5.46 -6.74
CA GLU A 191 -6.03 4.93 -7.89
C GLU A 191 -6.93 4.02 -8.69
N ALA A 192 -6.77 4.07 -10.01
CA ALA A 192 -7.38 3.13 -10.93
C ALA A 192 -6.34 2.73 -11.97
N PHE A 193 -6.24 1.44 -12.23
CA PHE A 193 -5.31 0.89 -13.20
C PHE A 193 -5.87 -0.39 -13.83
N GLY A 194 -5.38 -0.73 -15.01
CA GLY A 194 -5.88 -1.91 -15.70
C GLY A 194 -4.97 -2.35 -16.83
N SER A 195 -5.09 -3.61 -17.22
CA SER A 195 -4.39 -4.21 -18.34
C SER A 195 -5.35 -4.86 -19.32
N TYR A 196 -4.98 -4.85 -20.59
CA TYR A 196 -5.78 -5.39 -21.66
C TYR A 196 -4.89 -6.08 -22.69
N GLU A 197 -5.08 -7.40 -22.84
CA GLU A 197 -4.34 -8.17 -23.85
C GLU A 197 -4.94 -7.94 -25.24
N LEU A 198 -4.10 -7.39 -26.13
CA LEU A 198 -4.47 -7.21 -27.53
C LEU A 198 -4.36 -8.53 -28.31
N PRO A 199 -5.15 -8.72 -29.39
CA PRO A 199 -4.90 -9.79 -30.32
C PRO A 199 -3.58 -9.52 -31.06
N VAL A 200 -2.70 -10.51 -31.07
CA VAL A 200 -1.50 -10.56 -31.90
C VAL A 200 -1.83 -11.35 -33.15
#